data_facab7ea386cf61bdb5783a709d5e9af
#
_entry.id   facab7ea386cf61bdb5783a709d5e9af
#
_cell.length_a   1.000
_cell.length_b   1.000
_cell.length_c   1.000
_cell.angle_alpha   90.00
_cell.angle_beta   90.00
_cell.angle_gamma   90.00
#
_symmetry.space_group_name_H-M   'P 1'
#
loop_
_entity.id
_entity.type
_entity.pdbx_description
1 polymer ?
#
loop_
_entity_poly.entity_id
_entity_poly.type
_entity_poly.pdbx_seq_one_letter_code
_entity_poly.pdbx_strand_id
1 'polypeptide(L)'
;KGGPGTGKSTLMKRVAEKLEQGGFYTERGYCSADPNSLDIVLAPELNFTILDGTAPHTFDPILPGVTQHIVDLSKAWDRNYLNKHIDEIGELTKSNKSFHKKVADFMSVASRFETQNALICADFVDEEKLQRYVKRLVNRIIPVRKGVEKGKFHKRFLSAVSPDGIVVQYDSVVSLAETVIT
;
A
#
# COMPACT_ATOMS: atom_id res chain seq x y z
N LYS A 1 -3.09 16.33 4.41
CA LYS A 1 -2.92 16.80 3.02
C LYS A 1 -1.72 17.74 2.92
N GLY A 2 -1.07 17.80 1.77
CA GLY A 2 0.08 18.66 1.46
C GLY A 2 0.75 18.19 0.18
N GLY A 3 1.44 19.07 -0.53
CA GLY A 3 2.16 18.72 -1.75
C GLY A 3 3.42 17.89 -1.49
N PRO A 4 4.20 17.58 -2.53
CA PRO A 4 5.50 16.90 -2.39
C PRO A 4 6.42 17.65 -1.43
N GLY A 5 7.22 16.92 -0.65
CA GLY A 5 8.21 17.52 0.27
C GLY A 5 7.66 18.17 1.54
N THR A 6 6.33 18.15 1.80
CA THR A 6 5.75 18.76 3.02
C THR A 6 5.95 17.96 4.30
N GLY A 7 6.63 16.82 4.25
CA GLY A 7 6.91 16.00 5.43
C GLY A 7 5.76 15.05 5.83
N LYS A 8 4.81 14.74 4.94
CA LYS A 8 3.69 13.80 5.21
C LYS A 8 4.18 12.46 5.74
N SER A 9 5.06 11.78 4.98
CA SER A 9 5.62 10.49 5.37
C SER A 9 6.44 10.58 6.67
N THR A 10 7.19 11.66 6.87
CA THR A 10 7.93 11.89 8.12
C THR A 10 6.99 12.02 9.32
N LEU A 11 5.88 12.73 9.17
CA LEU A 11 4.85 12.83 10.21
C LEU A 11 4.28 11.44 10.54
N MET A 12 3.91 10.67 9.51
CA MET A 12 3.34 9.34 9.67
C MET A 12 4.33 8.37 10.34
N LYS A 13 5.62 8.41 9.97
CA LYS A 13 6.67 7.63 10.63
C LYS A 13 6.77 7.94 12.12
N ARG A 14 6.79 9.23 12.48
CA ARG A 14 6.81 9.66 13.90
C ARG A 14 5.58 9.23 14.67
N VAL A 15 4.40 9.24 14.03
CA VAL A 15 3.16 8.76 14.65
C VAL A 15 3.24 7.27 14.89
N ALA A 16 3.67 6.48 13.91
CA ALA A 16 3.84 5.03 14.05
C ALA A 16 4.83 4.70 15.18
N GLU A 17 6.01 5.30 15.17
CA GLU A 17 7.02 5.12 16.22
C GLU A 17 6.47 5.43 17.61
N LYS A 18 5.69 6.51 17.75
CA LYS A 18 5.12 6.88 19.05
C LYS A 18 4.03 5.91 19.52
N LEU A 19 3.25 5.37 18.62
CA LEU A 19 2.27 4.34 18.91
C LEU A 19 2.95 3.04 19.36
N GLU A 20 3.97 2.60 18.63
CA GLU A 20 4.76 1.41 18.95
C GLU A 20 5.50 1.53 20.30
N GLN A 21 6.09 2.70 20.60
CA GLN A 21 6.68 2.99 21.91
C GLN A 21 5.65 2.95 23.04
N GLY A 22 4.38 3.26 22.71
CA GLY A 22 3.24 3.12 23.62
C GLY A 22 2.72 1.69 23.78
N GLY A 23 3.32 0.70 23.09
CA GLY A 23 2.93 -0.70 23.14
C GLY A 23 1.77 -1.08 22.22
N PHE A 24 1.36 -0.21 21.31
CA PHE A 24 0.29 -0.50 20.38
C PHE A 24 0.81 -1.16 19.10
N TYR A 25 0.06 -2.15 18.60
CA TYR A 25 0.32 -2.72 17.29
C TYR A 25 0.01 -1.71 16.18
N THR A 26 0.91 -1.60 15.20
CA THR A 26 0.71 -0.76 14.02
C THR A 26 0.87 -1.54 12.72
N GLU A 27 0.07 -1.18 11.71
CA GLU A 27 0.30 -1.59 10.32
C GLU A 27 0.77 -0.37 9.53
N ARG A 28 1.90 -0.50 8.82
CA ARG A 28 2.48 0.56 8.00
C ARG A 28 2.30 0.21 6.52
N GLY A 29 1.58 1.05 5.77
CA GLY A 29 1.45 0.93 4.31
C GLY A 29 2.43 1.86 3.61
N TYR A 30 3.34 1.29 2.84
CA TYR A 30 4.34 2.03 2.08
C TYR A 30 3.82 2.45 0.71
N CYS A 31 4.34 3.55 0.19
CA CYS A 31 4.03 4.03 -1.14
C CYS A 31 4.56 3.07 -2.20
N SER A 32 3.74 2.76 -3.20
CA SER A 32 4.16 1.86 -4.28
C SER A 32 5.24 2.47 -5.19
N ALA A 33 5.33 3.81 -5.25
CA ALA A 33 6.31 4.52 -6.06
C ALA A 33 7.60 4.85 -5.29
N ASP A 34 7.54 4.90 -3.95
CA ASP A 34 8.69 5.16 -3.07
C ASP A 34 8.60 4.27 -1.83
N PRO A 35 9.33 3.13 -1.80
CA PRO A 35 9.26 2.17 -0.71
C PRO A 35 9.77 2.72 0.64
N ASN A 36 10.40 3.89 0.64
CA ASN A 36 10.81 4.58 1.85
C ASN A 36 9.77 5.57 2.39
N SER A 37 8.70 5.81 1.65
CA SER A 37 7.61 6.71 2.03
C SER A 37 6.40 5.93 2.55
N LEU A 38 5.71 6.47 3.57
CA LEU A 38 4.47 5.92 4.08
C LEU A 38 3.27 6.65 3.48
N ASP A 39 2.27 5.87 3.05
CA ASP A 39 0.97 6.36 2.61
C ASP A 39 -0.11 6.18 3.69
N ILE A 40 0.08 5.22 4.61
CA ILE A 40 -0.90 4.95 5.68
C ILE A 40 -0.22 4.35 6.91
N VAL A 41 -0.76 4.68 8.10
CA VAL A 41 -0.49 3.98 9.36
C VAL A 41 -1.83 3.68 10.02
N LEU A 42 -2.03 2.43 10.42
CA LEU A 42 -3.19 1.97 11.16
C LEU A 42 -2.77 1.51 12.55
N ALA A 43 -3.60 1.80 13.55
CA ALA A 43 -3.52 1.23 14.88
C ALA A 43 -4.91 0.67 15.22
N PRO A 44 -5.17 -0.62 14.91
CA PRO A 44 -6.50 -1.22 15.02
C PRO A 44 -7.06 -1.19 16.45
N GLU A 45 -6.21 -1.42 17.44
CA GLU A 45 -6.60 -1.41 18.86
C GLU A 45 -7.16 -0.05 19.31
N LEU A 46 -6.69 1.04 18.70
CA LEU A 46 -7.16 2.40 18.98
C LEU A 46 -8.26 2.87 18.02
N ASN A 47 -8.64 2.03 17.05
CA ASN A 47 -9.50 2.44 15.94
C ASN A 47 -8.99 3.71 15.25
N PHE A 48 -7.67 3.82 15.09
CA PHE A 48 -6.97 5.00 14.59
C PHE A 48 -6.31 4.72 13.24
N THR A 49 -6.42 5.70 12.35
CA THR A 49 -5.75 5.67 11.04
C THR A 49 -5.27 7.06 10.66
N ILE A 50 -4.04 7.17 10.17
CA ILE A 50 -3.54 8.35 9.47
C ILE A 50 -3.13 7.95 8.06
N LEU A 51 -3.55 8.72 7.06
CA LEU A 51 -3.27 8.42 5.65
C LEU A 51 -2.91 9.68 4.86
N ASP A 52 -2.15 9.48 3.77
CA ASP A 52 -1.92 10.53 2.79
C ASP A 52 -3.18 10.73 1.93
N GLY A 53 -3.88 11.82 2.16
CA GLY A 53 -5.06 12.21 1.38
C GLY A 53 -4.76 13.13 0.21
N THR A 54 -3.52 13.14 -0.30
CA THR A 54 -3.11 13.96 -1.44
C THR A 54 -3.27 13.15 -2.74
N ALA A 55 -3.49 13.85 -3.86
CA ALA A 55 -3.57 13.19 -5.17
C ALA A 55 -2.30 12.33 -5.44
N PRO A 56 -2.43 11.15 -6.07
CA PRO A 56 -3.62 10.56 -6.67
C PRO A 56 -4.56 9.85 -5.69
N HIS A 57 -4.18 9.66 -4.43
CA HIS A 57 -4.94 8.93 -3.40
C HIS A 57 -5.86 9.88 -2.62
N THR A 58 -6.61 10.73 -3.32
CA THR A 58 -7.50 11.69 -2.65
C THR A 58 -8.52 10.96 -1.79
N PHE A 59 -8.54 11.30 -0.51
CA PHE A 59 -9.55 10.88 0.43
C PHE A 59 -10.23 12.11 1.02
N ASP A 60 -11.54 12.21 0.82
CA ASP A 60 -12.34 13.26 1.43
C ASP A 60 -13.12 12.71 2.61
N PRO A 61 -13.07 13.37 3.77
CA PRO A 61 -13.77 12.93 4.97
C PRO A 61 -15.27 12.85 4.75
N ILE A 62 -15.90 11.78 5.23
CA ILE A 62 -17.37 11.62 5.21
C ILE A 62 -17.99 12.39 6.35
N LEU A 63 -17.34 12.40 7.53
CA LEU A 63 -17.78 13.09 8.73
C LEU A 63 -16.64 14.00 9.25
N PRO A 64 -16.36 15.11 8.53
CA PRO A 64 -15.27 16.01 8.90
C PRO A 64 -15.53 16.68 10.25
N GLY A 65 -14.50 16.73 11.09
CA GLY A 65 -14.58 17.34 12.42
C GLY A 65 -15.24 16.47 13.49
N VAL A 66 -15.91 15.38 13.12
CA VAL A 66 -16.51 14.44 14.08
C VAL A 66 -15.57 13.25 14.33
N THR A 67 -15.36 12.42 13.32
CA THR A 67 -14.48 11.24 13.40
C THR A 67 -13.25 11.34 12.52
N GLN A 68 -13.23 12.33 11.62
CA GLN A 68 -12.17 12.49 10.63
C GLN A 68 -11.67 13.94 10.64
N HIS A 69 -10.34 14.09 10.70
CA HIS A 69 -9.68 15.38 10.77
C HIS A 69 -8.72 15.53 9.59
N ILE A 70 -8.70 16.71 8.98
CA ILE A 70 -7.75 17.05 7.93
C ILE A 70 -6.56 17.77 8.57
N VAL A 71 -5.38 17.15 8.52
CA VAL A 71 -4.11 17.81 8.83
C VAL A 71 -3.58 18.43 7.54
N ASP A 72 -3.56 19.75 7.48
CA ASP A 72 -3.09 20.51 6.33
C ASP A 72 -1.66 20.99 6.57
N LEU A 73 -0.69 20.30 5.97
CA LEU A 73 0.72 20.64 6.07
C LEU A 73 1.13 21.77 5.12
N SER A 74 0.28 22.15 4.18
CA SER A 74 0.56 23.28 3.26
C SER A 74 0.61 24.62 4.00
N LYS A 75 0.07 24.69 5.20
CA LYS A 75 0.16 25.89 6.06
C LYS A 75 1.59 26.24 6.48
N ALA A 76 2.52 25.27 6.42
CA ALA A 76 3.93 25.48 6.72
C ALA A 76 4.74 26.02 5.52
N TRP A 77 4.14 26.19 4.36
CA TRP A 77 4.81 26.68 3.16
C TRP A 77 4.94 28.19 3.12
N ASP A 78 6.08 28.66 2.64
CA ASP A 78 6.27 30.07 2.24
C ASP A 78 5.56 30.33 0.90
N ARG A 79 4.35 30.89 0.99
CA ARG A 79 3.53 31.20 -0.19
C ARG A 79 4.20 32.26 -1.09
N ASN A 80 4.94 33.19 -0.52
CA ASN A 80 5.59 34.23 -1.30
C ASN A 80 6.72 33.64 -2.14
N TYR A 81 7.46 32.68 -1.58
CA TYR A 81 8.48 31.96 -2.31
C TYR A 81 7.86 31.10 -3.43
N LEU A 82 6.82 30.35 -3.14
CA LEU A 82 6.15 29.50 -4.13
C LEU A 82 5.54 30.31 -5.28
N ASN A 83 4.97 31.47 -5.01
CA ASN A 83 4.41 32.34 -6.04
C ASN A 83 5.47 32.85 -7.02
N LYS A 84 6.71 33.04 -6.59
CA LYS A 84 7.81 33.43 -7.48
C LYS A 84 8.22 32.33 -8.45
N HIS A 85 7.92 31.08 -8.13
CA HIS A 85 8.27 29.88 -8.90
C HIS A 85 7.05 29.18 -9.51
N ILE A 86 5.92 29.89 -9.64
CA ILE A 86 4.65 29.27 -10.04
C ILE A 86 4.71 28.60 -11.41
N ASP A 87 5.39 29.22 -12.37
CA ASP A 87 5.51 28.68 -13.73
C ASP A 87 6.39 27.44 -13.75
N GLU A 88 7.54 27.48 -13.06
CA GLU A 88 8.45 26.34 -12.92
C GLU A 88 7.76 25.14 -12.23
N ILE A 89 7.04 25.39 -11.15
CA ILE A 89 6.26 24.36 -10.44
C ILE A 89 5.18 23.78 -11.36
N GLY A 90 4.54 24.63 -12.17
CA GLY A 90 3.54 24.21 -13.14
C GLY A 90 4.13 23.30 -14.23
N GLU A 91 5.27 23.60 -14.78
CA GLU A 91 5.97 22.79 -15.78
C GLU A 91 6.45 21.46 -15.18
N LEU A 92 7.07 21.49 -14.00
CA LEU A 92 7.49 20.28 -13.30
C LEU A 92 6.31 19.36 -12.98
N THR A 93 5.15 19.94 -12.59
CA THR A 93 3.93 19.18 -12.32
C THR A 93 3.40 18.49 -13.58
N LYS A 94 3.41 19.19 -14.73
CA LYS A 94 3.01 18.60 -16.02
C LYS A 94 3.96 17.48 -16.45
N SER A 95 5.26 17.72 -16.31
CA SER A 95 6.31 16.74 -16.62
C SER A 95 6.15 15.49 -15.78
N ASN A 96 5.98 15.64 -14.47
CA ASN A 96 5.77 14.52 -13.55
C ASN A 96 4.52 13.69 -13.93
N LYS A 97 3.40 14.33 -14.23
CA LYS A 97 2.19 13.63 -14.71
C LYS A 97 2.46 12.84 -15.99
N SER A 98 3.24 13.41 -16.93
CA SER A 98 3.62 12.72 -18.17
C SER A 98 4.46 11.47 -17.89
N PHE A 99 5.42 11.54 -16.96
CA PHE A 99 6.22 10.38 -16.56
C PHE A 99 5.37 9.31 -15.90
N HIS A 100 4.47 9.65 -14.97
CA HIS A 100 3.55 8.69 -14.38
C HIS A 100 2.69 7.97 -15.43
N LYS A 101 2.22 8.71 -16.45
CA LYS A 101 1.47 8.10 -17.57
C LYS A 101 2.34 7.08 -18.32
N LYS A 102 3.58 7.43 -18.66
CA LYS A 102 4.51 6.51 -19.34
C LYS A 102 4.77 5.26 -18.51
N VAL A 103 4.96 5.42 -17.19
CA VAL A 103 5.13 4.27 -16.29
C VAL A 103 3.89 3.36 -16.34
N ALA A 104 2.68 3.94 -16.25
CA ALA A 104 1.44 3.17 -16.35
C ALA A 104 1.31 2.42 -17.68
N ASP A 105 1.70 3.05 -18.80
CA ASP A 105 1.70 2.41 -20.12
C ASP A 105 2.67 1.21 -20.16
N PHE A 106 3.90 1.35 -19.66
CA PHE A 106 4.86 0.23 -19.57
C PHE A 106 4.37 -0.89 -18.66
N MET A 107 3.81 -0.54 -17.50
CA MET A 107 3.24 -1.53 -16.57
C MET A 107 2.06 -2.29 -17.21
N SER A 108 1.25 -1.62 -18.02
CA SER A 108 0.16 -2.26 -18.77
C SER A 108 0.69 -3.30 -19.78
N VAL A 109 1.79 -2.99 -20.46
CA VAL A 109 2.45 -3.96 -21.37
C VAL A 109 2.99 -5.15 -20.59
N ALA A 110 3.70 -4.91 -19.48
CA ALA A 110 4.22 -5.98 -18.63
C ALA A 110 3.10 -6.90 -18.11
N SER A 111 1.99 -6.33 -17.67
CA SER A 111 0.82 -7.09 -17.21
C SER A 111 0.22 -7.99 -18.31
N ARG A 112 0.25 -7.54 -19.57
CA ARG A 112 -0.18 -8.37 -20.70
C ARG A 112 0.74 -9.57 -20.92
N PHE A 113 2.06 -9.40 -20.80
CA PHE A 113 2.99 -10.50 -20.88
C PHE A 113 2.79 -11.52 -19.77
N GLU A 114 2.60 -11.06 -18.52
CA GLU A 114 2.28 -11.94 -17.39
C GLU A 114 0.98 -12.73 -17.64
N THR A 115 -0.06 -12.06 -18.15
CA THR A 115 -1.33 -12.73 -18.47
C THR A 115 -1.14 -13.81 -19.54
N GLN A 116 -0.38 -13.51 -20.61
CA GLN A 116 -0.12 -14.47 -21.67
C GLN A 116 0.73 -15.65 -21.16
N ASN A 117 1.73 -15.37 -20.35
CA ASN A 117 2.55 -16.40 -19.72
C ASN A 117 1.70 -17.34 -18.85
N ALA A 118 0.82 -16.77 -18.03
CA ALA A 118 -0.10 -17.56 -17.21
C ALA A 118 -1.03 -18.45 -18.06
N LEU A 119 -1.55 -17.94 -19.19
CA LEU A 119 -2.40 -18.73 -20.11
C LEU A 119 -1.61 -19.88 -20.74
N ILE A 120 -0.39 -19.64 -21.21
CA ILE A 120 0.48 -20.68 -21.75
C ILE A 120 0.77 -21.74 -20.70
N CYS A 121 1.13 -21.34 -19.49
CA CYS A 121 1.41 -22.28 -18.40
C CYS A 121 0.17 -23.11 -18.01
N ALA A 122 -1.03 -22.55 -18.10
CA ALA A 122 -2.28 -23.25 -17.75
C ALA A 122 -2.49 -24.51 -18.62
N ASP A 123 -2.08 -24.50 -19.88
CA ASP A 123 -2.20 -25.63 -20.78
C ASP A 123 -1.38 -26.86 -20.35
N PHE A 124 -0.38 -26.65 -19.49
CA PHE A 124 0.50 -27.70 -18.96
C PHE A 124 0.15 -28.15 -17.55
N VAL A 125 -0.89 -27.57 -16.93
CA VAL A 125 -1.32 -27.91 -15.58
C VAL A 125 -2.31 -29.08 -15.61
N ASP A 126 -1.95 -30.17 -14.94
CA ASP A 126 -2.89 -31.23 -14.58
C ASP A 126 -3.79 -30.76 -13.42
N GLU A 127 -4.95 -30.23 -13.75
CA GLU A 127 -5.85 -29.61 -12.78
C GLU A 127 -6.35 -30.60 -11.73
N GLU A 128 -6.62 -31.84 -12.09
CA GLU A 128 -7.06 -32.87 -11.13
C GLU A 128 -5.95 -33.22 -10.14
N LYS A 129 -4.71 -33.31 -10.61
CA LYS A 129 -3.55 -33.56 -9.76
C LYS A 129 -3.30 -32.39 -8.82
N LEU A 130 -3.41 -31.16 -9.32
CA LEU A 130 -3.30 -29.94 -8.53
C LEU A 130 -4.36 -29.88 -7.44
N GLN A 131 -5.63 -30.10 -7.78
CA GLN A 131 -6.73 -30.10 -6.80
C GLN A 131 -6.55 -31.17 -5.72
N ARG A 132 -6.13 -32.39 -6.10
CA ARG A 132 -5.82 -33.45 -5.13
C ARG A 132 -4.67 -33.07 -4.20
N TYR A 133 -3.63 -32.40 -4.73
CA TYR A 133 -2.51 -31.94 -3.95
C TYR A 133 -2.93 -30.85 -2.96
N VAL A 134 -3.62 -29.81 -3.44
CA VAL A 134 -4.14 -28.71 -2.61
C VAL A 134 -5.05 -29.22 -1.51
N LYS A 135 -5.99 -30.11 -1.82
CA LYS A 135 -6.87 -30.69 -0.81
C LYS A 135 -6.11 -31.41 0.29
N ARG A 136 -5.07 -32.18 -0.07
CA ARG A 136 -4.22 -32.87 0.93
C ARG A 136 -3.44 -31.89 1.79
N LEU A 137 -2.90 -30.83 1.16
CA LEU A 137 -2.15 -29.78 1.85
C LEU A 137 -3.03 -29.03 2.86
N VAL A 138 -4.19 -28.58 2.41
CA VAL A 138 -5.18 -27.88 3.26
C VAL A 138 -5.59 -28.75 4.46
N ASN A 139 -5.96 -30.01 4.22
CA ASN A 139 -6.36 -30.91 5.30
C ASN A 139 -5.24 -31.21 6.32
N ARG A 140 -3.99 -31.11 5.90
CA ARG A 140 -2.83 -31.32 6.77
C ARG A 140 -2.48 -30.08 7.61
N ILE A 141 -2.62 -28.88 7.04
CA ILE A 141 -2.12 -27.65 7.63
C ILE A 141 -3.22 -26.90 8.38
N ILE A 142 -4.46 -26.93 7.88
CA ILE A 142 -5.56 -26.17 8.44
C ILE A 142 -6.40 -27.03 9.35
N PRO A 143 -6.38 -26.78 10.68
CA PRO A 143 -7.23 -27.49 11.61
C PRO A 143 -8.70 -27.14 11.36
N VAL A 144 -9.55 -28.15 11.17
CA VAL A 144 -11.00 -27.96 11.03
C VAL A 144 -11.57 -27.58 12.39
N ARG A 145 -12.05 -26.34 12.52
CA ARG A 145 -12.82 -25.89 13.68
C ARG A 145 -14.31 -26.04 13.38
N LYS A 146 -15.03 -26.85 14.19
CA LYS A 146 -16.48 -26.99 14.09
C LYS A 146 -17.17 -25.89 14.90
N GLY A 147 -18.27 -25.34 14.36
CA GLY A 147 -19.13 -24.39 15.09
C GLY A 147 -18.57 -22.99 15.27
N VAL A 148 -17.60 -22.56 14.48
CA VAL A 148 -17.00 -21.23 14.54
C VAL A 148 -17.53 -20.35 13.41
N GLU A 149 -17.69 -19.05 13.67
CA GLU A 149 -18.02 -18.07 12.65
C GLU A 149 -16.96 -18.03 11.54
N LYS A 150 -17.39 -17.65 10.34
CA LYS A 150 -16.49 -17.48 9.20
C LYS A 150 -15.38 -16.49 9.53
N GLY A 151 -14.13 -16.87 9.31
CA GLY A 151 -12.98 -16.02 9.54
C GLY A 151 -13.02 -14.72 8.71
N LYS A 152 -12.36 -13.69 9.21
CA LYS A 152 -12.17 -12.42 8.49
C LYS A 152 -11.11 -12.60 7.40
N PHE A 153 -11.38 -12.03 6.24
CA PHE A 153 -10.47 -12.03 5.11
C PHE A 153 -9.85 -10.64 4.91
N HIS A 154 -8.54 -10.55 4.93
CA HIS A 154 -7.80 -9.32 4.71
C HIS A 154 -6.93 -9.44 3.46
N LYS A 155 -7.09 -8.50 2.53
CA LYS A 155 -6.20 -8.37 1.36
C LYS A 155 -5.09 -7.38 1.67
N ARG A 156 -3.85 -7.74 1.36
CA ARG A 156 -2.67 -6.86 1.48
C ARG A 156 -1.81 -7.01 0.23
N PHE A 157 -1.27 -5.90 -0.23
CA PHE A 157 -0.18 -5.93 -1.20
C PHE A 157 1.13 -6.02 -0.42
N LEU A 158 1.92 -7.04 -0.71
CA LEU A 158 3.21 -7.29 -0.05
C LEU A 158 4.39 -6.85 -0.91
N SER A 159 4.14 -6.45 -2.14
CA SER A 159 5.17 -6.02 -3.08
C SER A 159 4.74 -4.80 -3.87
N ALA A 160 5.72 -4.04 -4.32
CA ALA A 160 5.54 -2.92 -5.23
C ALA A 160 6.65 -2.90 -6.29
N VAL A 161 6.35 -2.31 -7.45
CA VAL A 161 7.36 -2.00 -8.47
C VAL A 161 7.78 -0.55 -8.26
N SER A 162 9.04 -0.34 -7.92
CA SER A 162 9.64 0.96 -7.70
C SER A 162 10.71 1.27 -8.76
N PRO A 163 11.28 2.48 -8.80
CA PRO A 163 12.43 2.78 -9.64
C PRO A 163 13.65 1.87 -9.40
N ASP A 164 13.77 1.32 -8.17
CA ASP A 164 14.85 0.41 -7.78
C ASP A 164 14.53 -1.07 -8.07
N GLY A 165 13.40 -1.34 -8.73
CA GLY A 165 12.93 -2.68 -9.06
C GLY A 165 11.77 -3.15 -8.19
N ILE A 166 11.63 -4.48 -8.05
CA ILE A 166 10.56 -5.09 -7.24
C ILE A 166 11.00 -5.10 -5.77
N VAL A 167 10.23 -4.45 -4.93
CA VAL A 167 10.40 -4.47 -3.47
C VAL A 167 9.34 -5.37 -2.85
N VAL A 168 9.74 -6.34 -2.03
CA VAL A 168 8.84 -7.26 -1.34
C VAL A 168 9.04 -7.14 0.17
N GLN A 169 7.95 -6.96 0.90
CA GLN A 169 7.94 -6.83 2.36
C GLN A 169 7.78 -8.23 3.03
N TYR A 170 8.80 -9.08 2.89
CA TYR A 170 8.76 -10.45 3.43
C TYR A 170 8.56 -10.51 4.94
N ASP A 171 9.14 -9.58 5.69
CA ASP A 171 9.01 -9.52 7.14
C ASP A 171 7.55 -9.35 7.59
N SER A 172 6.73 -8.67 6.79
CA SER A 172 5.30 -8.53 7.04
C SER A 172 4.56 -9.87 6.98
N VAL A 173 5.00 -10.78 6.12
CA VAL A 173 4.40 -12.13 6.01
C VAL A 173 4.73 -12.95 7.23
N VAL A 174 6.01 -12.96 7.64
CA VAL A 174 6.48 -13.74 8.79
C VAL A 174 5.90 -13.21 10.10
N SER A 175 5.73 -11.90 10.24
CA SER A 175 5.19 -11.30 11.47
C SER A 175 3.68 -11.52 11.65
N LEU A 176 2.95 -11.80 10.58
CA LEU A 176 1.49 -11.94 10.60
C LEU A 176 0.99 -13.39 10.73
N ALA A 177 1.83 -14.39 10.52
CA ALA A 177 1.42 -15.77 10.48
C ALA A 177 2.50 -16.74 10.98
N GLU A 178 2.08 -17.71 11.81
CA GLU A 178 2.95 -18.83 12.23
C GLU A 178 3.19 -19.81 11.06
N THR A 179 2.27 -19.86 10.10
CA THR A 179 2.36 -20.73 8.93
C THR A 179 2.19 -19.92 7.66
N VAL A 180 3.21 -19.93 6.81
CA VAL A 180 3.21 -19.29 5.50
C VAL A 180 3.30 -20.37 4.43
N ILE A 181 2.41 -20.30 3.43
CA ILE A 181 2.40 -21.16 2.25
C ILE A 181 2.71 -20.27 1.05
N THR A 182 3.80 -20.52 0.38
CA THR A 182 4.24 -19.79 -0.82
C THR A 182 4.17 -20.66 -2.06
#